data_9dc84717d98115a45de3299a7e94dcd9
#
_entry.id   9dc84717d98115a45de3299a7e94dcd9
#
_cell.length_a   1.000
_cell.length_b   1.000
_cell.length_c   1.000
_cell.angle_alpha   90.00
_cell.angle_beta   90.00
_cell.angle_gamma   90.00
#
_symmetry.space_group_name_H-M   'P 1'
#
loop_
_entity.id
_entity.type
_entity.pdbx_description
1 polymer ?
#
loop_
_entity_poly.entity_id
_entity_poly.type
_entity_poly.pdbx_seq_one_letter_code
_entity_poly.pdbx_strand_id
1 'polypeptide(L)'
;MVVDYVIAEAGSYFNLPARKEGFLPGTANMRLPRFVGERLARDALLFDRVFHADTPEGRLLATEVVPSTEMDTAISRCVERAIGSGIVSPGANRKAIRQQTEPLEAFRRYLTTYAFEQAFCHLSDQLIANLEKHWNAKQRKL
;
A
#
# COMPACT_ATOMS: atom_id res chain seq x y z
N MET A 1 -2.30 3.00 -1.93
CA MET A 1 -2.94 2.45 -3.15
C MET A 1 -4.47 2.67 -3.22
N VAL A 2 -5.07 3.39 -2.30
CA VAL A 2 -6.50 3.78 -2.32
C VAL A 2 -6.70 5.29 -2.41
N VAL A 3 -5.66 6.06 -2.16
CA VAL A 3 -5.62 7.52 -2.27
C VAL A 3 -5.32 7.93 -3.72
N ASP A 4 -5.77 9.11 -4.09
CA ASP A 4 -5.69 9.59 -5.47
C ASP A 4 -4.37 10.34 -5.75
N TYR A 5 -3.70 10.83 -4.71
CA TYR A 5 -2.42 11.51 -4.81
C TYR A 5 -1.51 11.11 -3.64
N VAL A 6 -0.25 10.82 -3.92
CA VAL A 6 0.77 10.44 -2.93
C VAL A 6 1.95 11.37 -3.08
N ILE A 7 2.25 12.14 -2.05
CA ILE A 7 3.49 12.91 -1.92
C ILE A 7 4.40 12.13 -1.00
N ALA A 8 5.58 11.80 -1.47
CA ALA A 8 6.60 11.10 -0.70
C ALA A 8 7.78 12.02 -0.43
N GLU A 9 8.37 11.90 0.75
CA GLU A 9 9.63 12.54 1.08
C GLU A 9 10.78 11.82 0.35
N ALA A 10 11.73 12.58 -0.21
CA ALA A 10 12.96 12.03 -0.75
C ALA A 10 13.72 11.28 0.36
N GLY A 11 14.19 10.06 0.06
CA GLY A 11 14.81 9.18 1.05
C GLY A 11 13.85 8.30 1.84
N SER A 12 12.52 8.51 1.74
CA SER A 12 11.54 7.59 2.29
C SER A 12 11.41 6.32 1.45
N TYR A 13 10.68 5.32 1.95
CA TYR A 13 10.48 4.07 1.24
C TYR A 13 9.08 3.49 1.47
N PHE A 14 8.63 2.65 0.53
CA PHE A 14 7.44 1.84 0.64
C PHE A 14 7.82 0.39 0.91
N ASN A 15 7.18 -0.22 1.91
CA ASN A 15 7.43 -1.60 2.31
C ASN A 15 6.12 -2.29 2.69
N LEU A 16 6.10 -3.62 2.50
CA LEU A 16 5.01 -4.52 2.89
C LEU A 16 5.58 -5.70 3.68
N PRO A 17 5.89 -5.54 4.98
CA PRO A 17 6.61 -6.55 5.77
C PRO A 17 5.76 -7.77 6.16
N ALA A 18 4.56 -7.92 5.62
CA ALA A 18 3.58 -8.94 5.99
C ALA A 18 4.12 -10.37 5.90
N ARG A 19 4.99 -10.65 4.91
CA ARG A 19 5.67 -11.96 4.80
C ARG A 19 6.50 -12.28 6.04
N LYS A 20 7.32 -11.33 6.51
CA LYS A 20 8.16 -11.52 7.71
C LYS A 20 7.32 -11.71 8.97
N GLU A 21 6.16 -11.09 9.01
CA GLU A 21 5.24 -11.15 10.13
C GLU A 21 4.34 -12.40 10.11
N GLY A 22 4.25 -13.08 8.95
CA GLY A 22 3.52 -14.34 8.80
C GLY A 22 2.04 -14.19 8.42
N PHE A 23 1.66 -13.06 7.77
CA PHE A 23 0.29 -12.85 7.29
C PHE A 23 0.24 -12.20 5.91
N LEU A 24 -0.94 -12.09 5.31
CA LEU A 24 -1.14 -11.43 4.03
C LEU A 24 -1.30 -9.90 4.21
N PRO A 25 -0.79 -9.08 3.29
CA PRO A 25 -0.82 -7.62 3.38
C PRO A 25 -2.16 -7.01 2.93
N GLY A 26 -3.27 -7.59 3.31
CA GLY A 26 -4.61 -7.11 2.96
C GLY A 26 -4.83 -7.05 1.45
N THR A 27 -5.31 -5.93 0.94
CA THR A 27 -5.60 -5.75 -0.49
C THR A 27 -4.38 -5.41 -1.34
N ALA A 28 -3.18 -5.39 -0.77
CA ALA A 28 -1.97 -5.08 -1.52
C ALA A 28 -1.69 -6.13 -2.62
N ASN A 29 -1.95 -7.41 -2.36
CA ASN A 29 -1.80 -8.48 -3.38
C ASN A 29 -2.63 -8.21 -4.64
N MET A 30 -3.79 -7.60 -4.50
CA MET A 30 -4.67 -7.24 -5.60
C MET A 30 -4.27 -5.92 -6.28
N ARG A 31 -3.78 -4.95 -5.50
CA ARG A 31 -3.58 -3.57 -5.97
C ARG A 31 -2.16 -3.28 -6.43
N LEU A 32 -1.16 -3.78 -5.72
CA LEU A 32 0.24 -3.47 -6.02
C LEU A 32 0.66 -3.77 -7.46
N PRO A 33 0.24 -4.92 -8.07
CA PRO A 33 0.58 -5.22 -9.46
C PRO A 33 0.14 -4.17 -10.49
N ARG A 34 -0.90 -3.40 -10.18
CA ARG A 34 -1.40 -2.34 -11.06
C ARG A 34 -0.52 -1.10 -11.08
N PHE A 35 0.25 -0.88 -10.01
CA PHE A 35 1.16 0.26 -9.88
C PHE A 35 2.56 -0.07 -10.39
N VAL A 36 3.10 -1.22 -10.00
CA VAL A 36 4.51 -1.56 -10.25
C VAL A 36 4.69 -2.71 -11.25
N GLY A 37 3.61 -3.28 -11.75
CA GLY A 37 3.64 -4.50 -12.56
C GLY A 37 3.79 -5.76 -11.71
N GLU A 38 3.39 -6.91 -12.29
CA GLU A 38 3.30 -8.17 -11.55
C GLU A 38 4.65 -8.66 -11.03
N ARG A 39 5.72 -8.50 -11.80
CA ARG A 39 7.06 -8.96 -11.41
C ARG A 39 7.56 -8.26 -10.15
N LEU A 40 7.51 -6.93 -10.11
CA LEU A 40 7.94 -6.16 -8.95
C LEU A 40 7.02 -6.34 -7.75
N ALA A 41 5.72 -6.51 -7.99
CA ALA A 41 4.78 -6.83 -6.93
C ALA A 41 5.08 -8.19 -6.27
N ARG A 42 5.39 -9.23 -7.06
CA ARG A 42 5.83 -10.53 -6.54
C ARG A 42 7.12 -10.42 -5.74
N ASP A 43 8.09 -9.64 -6.22
CA ASP A 43 9.35 -9.41 -5.52
C ASP A 43 9.11 -8.75 -4.15
N ALA A 44 8.24 -7.74 -4.09
CA ALA A 44 7.89 -7.08 -2.85
C ALA A 44 7.14 -7.99 -1.86
N LEU A 45 6.17 -8.76 -2.37
CA LEU A 45 5.27 -9.55 -1.54
C LEU A 45 5.88 -10.90 -1.09
N LEU A 46 6.73 -11.50 -1.93
CA LEU A 46 7.31 -12.82 -1.68
C LEU A 46 8.75 -12.76 -1.20
N PHE A 47 9.48 -11.66 -1.45
CA PHE A 47 10.90 -11.54 -1.15
C PHE A 47 11.25 -10.25 -0.39
N ASP A 48 10.23 -9.52 0.11
CA ASP A 48 10.39 -8.32 0.95
C ASP A 48 11.13 -7.16 0.28
N ARG A 49 11.02 -7.00 -1.06
CA ARG A 49 11.59 -5.86 -1.75
C ARG A 49 11.06 -4.54 -1.18
N VAL A 50 11.97 -3.63 -0.94
CA VAL A 50 11.67 -2.24 -0.55
C VAL A 50 11.73 -1.34 -1.78
N PHE A 51 10.80 -0.41 -1.93
CA PHE A 51 10.81 0.61 -2.98
C PHE A 51 11.20 1.95 -2.36
N HIS A 52 12.42 2.42 -2.61
CA HIS A 52 12.83 3.76 -2.21
C HIS A 52 12.15 4.80 -3.08
N ALA A 53 11.59 5.85 -2.47
CA ALA A 53 10.73 6.82 -3.13
C ALA A 53 11.40 7.56 -4.29
N ASP A 54 12.70 7.79 -4.21
CA ASP A 54 13.54 8.47 -5.21
C ASP A 54 13.95 7.59 -6.39
N THR A 55 13.76 6.25 -6.31
CA THR A 55 14.05 5.33 -7.42
C THR A 55 12.94 5.33 -8.47
N PRO A 56 13.22 4.90 -9.71
CA PRO A 56 12.20 4.76 -10.74
C PRO A 56 11.02 3.90 -10.31
N GLU A 57 11.27 2.80 -9.61
CA GLU A 57 10.23 1.89 -9.11
C GLU A 57 9.41 2.51 -7.98
N GLY A 58 10.03 3.26 -7.06
CA GLY A 58 9.33 3.97 -5.98
C GLY A 58 8.42 5.07 -6.53
N ARG A 59 8.82 5.73 -7.62
CA ARG A 59 8.02 6.74 -8.33
C ARG A 59 6.77 6.17 -9.02
N LEU A 60 6.64 4.87 -9.16
CA LEU A 60 5.39 4.23 -9.55
C LEU A 60 4.34 4.22 -8.42
N LEU A 61 4.77 4.37 -7.18
CA LEU A 61 3.91 4.40 -5.98
C LEU A 61 3.65 5.82 -5.48
N ALA A 62 4.52 6.78 -5.82
CA ALA A 62 4.39 8.19 -5.46
C ALA A 62 4.01 9.02 -6.70
N THR A 63 3.04 9.94 -6.54
CA THR A 63 2.70 10.91 -7.58
C THR A 63 3.77 12.00 -7.66
N GLU A 64 4.35 12.36 -6.52
CA GLU A 64 5.37 13.39 -6.39
C GLU A 64 6.38 12.99 -5.30
N VAL A 65 7.65 13.27 -5.50
CA VAL A 65 8.71 13.06 -4.52
C VAL A 65 9.43 14.39 -4.31
N VAL A 66 9.45 14.87 -3.07
CA VAL A 66 9.99 16.17 -2.70
C VAL A 66 10.96 16.07 -1.51
N PRO A 67 11.90 17.01 -1.37
CA PRO A 67 12.66 17.15 -0.13
C PRO A 67 11.74 17.44 1.06
N SER A 68 12.16 17.06 2.27
CA SER A 68 11.43 17.33 3.52
C SER A 68 11.06 18.81 3.66
N THR A 69 11.97 19.70 3.27
CA THR A 69 11.79 21.16 3.33
C THR A 69 10.70 21.70 2.41
N GLU A 70 10.28 20.95 1.41
CA GLU A 70 9.25 21.35 0.44
C GLU A 70 7.89 20.67 0.67
N MET A 71 7.78 19.81 1.67
CA MET A 71 6.60 19.00 1.92
C MET A 71 5.33 19.84 2.08
N ASP A 72 5.37 20.87 2.94
CA ASP A 72 4.21 21.74 3.19
C ASP A 72 3.77 22.50 1.93
N THR A 73 4.73 22.95 1.14
CA THR A 73 4.48 23.63 -0.14
C THR A 73 3.83 22.66 -1.15
N ALA A 74 4.32 21.42 -1.23
CA ALA A 74 3.76 20.39 -2.11
C ALA A 74 2.33 20.01 -1.70
N ILE A 75 2.07 19.90 -0.41
CA ILE A 75 0.73 19.63 0.13
C ILE A 75 -0.21 20.78 -0.23
N SER A 76 0.17 22.02 0.03
CA SER A 76 -0.64 23.21 -0.27
C SER A 76 -1.00 23.27 -1.76
N ARG A 77 -0.01 23.09 -2.64
CA ARG A 77 -0.21 23.03 -4.09
C ARG A 77 -1.16 21.89 -4.52
N CYS A 78 -1.04 20.73 -3.89
CA CYS A 78 -1.93 19.58 -4.17
C CYS A 78 -3.38 19.91 -3.77
N VAL A 79 -3.58 20.50 -2.60
CA VAL A 79 -4.89 20.89 -2.09
C VAL A 79 -5.52 21.96 -2.99
N GLU A 80 -4.80 23.00 -3.35
CA GLU A 80 -5.27 24.06 -4.25
C GLU A 80 -5.73 23.49 -5.61
N ARG A 81 -4.96 22.57 -6.20
CA ARG A 81 -5.34 21.88 -7.43
C ARG A 81 -6.60 21.04 -7.26
N ALA A 82 -6.74 20.34 -6.14
CA ALA A 82 -7.90 19.49 -5.87
C ALA A 82 -9.19 20.29 -5.68
N ILE A 83 -9.11 21.45 -5.02
CA ILE A 83 -10.26 22.33 -4.76
C ILE A 83 -10.59 23.17 -6.00
N GLY A 84 -9.58 23.69 -6.69
CA GLY A 84 -9.74 24.64 -7.80
C GLY A 84 -10.45 24.08 -9.03
N SER A 85 -10.47 22.76 -9.21
CA SER A 85 -11.11 22.10 -10.37
C SER A 85 -12.58 21.71 -10.13
N GLY A 86 -13.14 22.03 -8.96
CA GLY A 86 -14.47 21.54 -8.54
C GLY A 86 -14.45 20.04 -8.20
N ILE A 87 -15.51 19.56 -7.59
CA ILE A 87 -15.56 18.18 -7.03
C ILE A 87 -16.40 17.19 -7.84
N VAL A 88 -17.28 17.68 -8.71
CA VAL A 88 -18.24 16.81 -9.41
C VAL A 88 -17.56 15.93 -10.46
N SER A 89 -16.82 16.54 -11.38
CA SER A 89 -16.11 15.79 -12.44
C SER A 89 -15.00 14.89 -11.90
N PRO A 90 -14.10 15.34 -11.01
CA PRO A 90 -13.12 14.46 -10.39
C PRO A 90 -13.77 13.27 -9.65
N GLY A 91 -14.86 13.51 -8.92
CA GLY A 91 -15.60 12.45 -8.23
C GLY A 91 -16.20 11.41 -9.17
N ALA A 92 -16.76 11.84 -10.30
CA ALA A 92 -17.29 10.95 -11.34
C ALA A 92 -16.17 10.12 -12.01
N ASN A 93 -15.08 10.76 -12.37
CA ASN A 93 -13.91 10.09 -12.96
C ASN A 93 -13.32 9.06 -12.00
N ARG A 94 -13.18 9.39 -10.72
CA ARG A 94 -12.71 8.46 -9.69
C ARG A 94 -13.62 7.23 -9.58
N LYS A 95 -14.94 7.41 -9.60
CA LYS A 95 -15.90 6.30 -9.60
C LYS A 95 -15.74 5.41 -10.84
N ALA A 96 -15.64 6.01 -12.03
CA ALA A 96 -15.48 5.28 -13.28
C ALA A 96 -14.17 4.48 -13.31
N ILE A 97 -13.05 5.09 -12.91
CA ILE A 97 -11.76 4.40 -12.79
C ILE A 97 -11.87 3.21 -11.84
N ARG A 98 -12.46 3.40 -10.65
CA ARG A 98 -12.60 2.32 -9.66
C ARG A 98 -13.49 1.19 -10.15
N GLN A 99 -14.58 1.50 -10.82
CA GLN A 99 -15.48 0.50 -11.39
C GLN A 99 -14.75 -0.37 -12.43
N GLN A 100 -13.87 0.22 -13.21
CA GLN A 100 -13.09 -0.51 -14.23
C GLN A 100 -11.91 -1.28 -13.63
N THR A 101 -11.20 -0.67 -12.68
CA THR A 101 -9.97 -1.26 -12.13
C THR A 101 -10.23 -2.23 -10.98
N GLU A 102 -11.35 -2.08 -10.28
CA GLU A 102 -11.69 -2.89 -9.11
C GLU A 102 -13.20 -3.20 -9.09
N PRO A 103 -13.72 -3.95 -10.09
CA PRO A 103 -15.12 -4.35 -10.12
C PRO A 103 -15.50 -5.10 -8.85
N LEU A 104 -16.71 -4.86 -8.33
CA LEU A 104 -17.15 -5.43 -7.05
C LEU A 104 -17.03 -6.96 -7.00
N GLU A 105 -17.35 -7.64 -8.10
CA GLU A 105 -17.25 -9.12 -8.18
C GLU A 105 -15.80 -9.61 -8.13
N ALA A 106 -14.87 -8.89 -8.76
CA ALA A 106 -13.44 -9.21 -8.66
C ALA A 106 -12.93 -8.97 -7.23
N PHE A 107 -13.37 -7.90 -6.59
CA PHE A 107 -13.03 -7.59 -5.21
C PHE A 107 -13.59 -8.63 -4.23
N ARG A 108 -14.85 -9.03 -4.39
CA ARG A 108 -15.47 -10.10 -3.57
C ARG A 108 -14.72 -11.42 -3.68
N ARG A 109 -14.41 -11.86 -4.90
CA ARG A 109 -13.61 -13.10 -5.11
C ARG A 109 -12.25 -13.01 -4.45
N TYR A 110 -11.59 -11.86 -4.60
CA TYR A 110 -10.31 -11.64 -3.92
C TYR A 110 -10.46 -11.75 -2.40
N LEU A 111 -11.46 -11.07 -1.80
CA LEU A 111 -11.67 -11.11 -0.35
C LEU A 111 -11.99 -12.51 0.17
N THR A 112 -12.71 -13.32 -0.59
CA THR A 112 -12.96 -14.72 -0.22
C THR A 112 -11.65 -15.50 -0.13
N THR A 113 -10.81 -15.44 -1.16
CA THR A 113 -9.48 -16.07 -1.16
C THR A 113 -8.62 -15.51 -0.02
N TYR A 114 -8.57 -14.19 0.12
CA TYR A 114 -7.80 -13.53 1.17
C TYR A 114 -8.22 -14.00 2.57
N ALA A 115 -9.51 -14.02 2.87
CA ALA A 115 -10.01 -14.42 4.19
C ALA A 115 -9.66 -15.87 4.52
N PHE A 116 -9.77 -16.76 3.53
CA PHE A 116 -9.45 -18.17 3.67
C PHE A 116 -7.94 -18.36 3.92
N GLU A 117 -7.09 -17.81 3.05
CA GLU A 117 -5.63 -17.92 3.19
C GLU A 117 -5.12 -17.22 4.47
N GLN A 118 -5.71 -16.09 4.83
CA GLN A 118 -5.37 -15.39 6.07
C GLN A 118 -5.68 -16.23 7.31
N ALA A 119 -6.77 -17.00 7.29
CA ALA A 119 -7.10 -17.90 8.40
C ALA A 119 -6.01 -18.98 8.58
N PHE A 120 -5.47 -19.54 7.50
CA PHE A 120 -4.33 -20.46 7.58
C PHE A 120 -3.06 -19.78 8.10
N CYS A 121 -2.78 -18.56 7.64
CA CYS A 121 -1.65 -17.80 8.19
C CYS A 121 -1.75 -17.60 9.70
N HIS A 122 -2.96 -17.32 10.22
CA HIS A 122 -3.18 -17.14 11.66
C HIS A 122 -2.94 -18.41 12.48
N LEU A 123 -3.02 -19.58 11.87
CA LEU A 123 -2.75 -20.87 12.52
C LEU A 123 -1.30 -21.35 12.31
N SER A 124 -0.47 -20.55 11.60
CA SER A 124 0.91 -20.94 11.34
C SER A 124 1.82 -20.75 12.55
N ASP A 125 2.76 -21.67 12.74
CA ASP A 125 3.78 -21.57 13.79
C ASP A 125 4.61 -20.28 13.67
N GLN A 126 4.84 -19.82 12.45
CA GLN A 126 5.57 -18.57 12.18
C GLN A 126 4.86 -17.36 12.80
N LEU A 127 3.56 -17.21 12.57
CA LEU A 127 2.80 -16.06 13.11
C LEU A 127 2.72 -16.15 14.64
N ILE A 128 2.48 -17.34 15.19
CA ILE A 128 2.44 -17.57 16.63
C ILE A 128 3.76 -17.16 17.26
N ALA A 129 4.89 -17.63 16.73
CA ALA A 129 6.21 -17.26 17.23
C ALA A 129 6.51 -15.75 17.12
N ASN A 130 6.08 -15.11 16.03
CA ASN A 130 6.22 -13.66 15.87
C ASN A 130 5.39 -12.87 16.87
N LEU A 131 4.15 -13.30 17.14
CA LEU A 131 3.28 -12.69 18.15
C LEU A 131 3.86 -12.83 19.55
N GLU A 132 4.33 -14.01 19.93
CA GLU A 132 4.98 -14.27 21.21
C GLU A 132 6.23 -13.40 21.39
N LYS A 133 7.08 -13.33 20.38
CA LYS A 133 8.26 -12.45 20.39
C LYS A 133 7.89 -10.99 20.60
N HIS A 134 6.85 -10.52 19.93
CA HIS A 134 6.38 -9.13 20.02
C HIS A 134 5.75 -8.83 21.39
N TRP A 135 4.96 -9.77 21.91
CA TRP A 135 4.37 -9.69 23.25
C TRP A 135 5.44 -9.63 24.34
N ASN A 136 6.39 -10.54 24.30
CA ASN A 136 7.50 -10.61 25.28
C ASN A 136 8.40 -9.36 25.21
N ALA A 137 8.59 -8.76 24.03
CA ALA A 137 9.34 -7.51 23.86
C ALA A 137 8.63 -6.30 24.49
N LYS A 138 7.28 -6.28 24.49
CA LYS A 138 6.49 -5.25 25.19
C LYS A 138 6.53 -5.39 26.69
N GLN A 139 6.44 -6.61 27.21
CA GLN A 139 6.50 -6.89 28.65
C GLN A 139 7.84 -6.48 29.30
N ARG A 140 8.94 -6.55 28.55
CA ARG A 140 10.28 -6.13 29.02
C ARG A 140 10.49 -4.61 29.06
N LYS A 141 9.56 -3.83 28.53
CA LYS A 141 9.62 -2.36 28.49
C LYS A 141 8.69 -1.69 29.51
N LEU A 142 7.92 -2.49 30.24
CA LEU A 142 7.10 -2.10 31.38
C LEU A 142 7.82 -2.44 32.68
#